data_a280aca747802d46ed21e9fb4d0cf6f6
#
_entry.id   a280aca747802d46ed21e9fb4d0cf6f6
#
_cell.length_a   1.000
_cell.length_b   1.000
_cell.length_c   1.000
_cell.angle_alpha   90.00
_cell.angle_beta   90.00
_cell.angle_gamma   90.00
#
_symmetry.space_group_name_H-M   'P 1'
#
loop_
_entity.id
_entity.type
_entity.pdbx_description
1 polymer ?
#
loop_
_entity_poly.entity_id
_entity_poly.type
_entity_poly.pdbx_seq_one_letter_code
_entity_poly.pdbx_strand_id
1 'polypeptide(L)'
;MVYAHRREIHDADTHMMERPDWIFSYASEKIRDRLAPFVGGNSETMLRVQDALSQFEERKTDHSKAKLADDEFMQMKHKGWHGLGAFDAEERAHANTLLGFDSYIVFPTPAFDQIIAMREVDDEVYLGGVEALNQGLHDFCSVDSSMLGTA
;
A
#
# COMPACT_ATOMS: atom_id res chain seq x y z
N MET A 1 8.97 8.94 20.67
CA MET A 1 10.27 8.19 20.76
C MET A 1 10.37 7.39 19.50
N VAL A 2 11.48 7.50 18.75
CA VAL A 2 11.67 6.80 17.48
C VAL A 2 12.13 5.37 17.77
N TYR A 3 11.59 4.37 17.06
CA TYR A 3 11.90 2.94 17.30
C TYR A 3 13.39 2.63 17.07
N ALA A 4 13.95 3.10 15.95
CA ALA A 4 15.35 2.80 15.57
C ALA A 4 16.42 3.42 16.48
N HIS A 5 16.10 4.47 17.17
CA HIS A 5 16.94 5.25 18.11
C HIS A 5 18.46 5.09 17.95
N ARG A 6 19.10 5.96 17.16
CA ARG A 6 20.56 6.06 16.94
C ARG A 6 21.22 4.84 16.25
N ARG A 7 20.46 4.00 15.59
CA ARG A 7 21.00 2.92 14.75
C ARG A 7 20.64 3.20 13.30
N GLU A 8 21.54 2.89 12.40
CA GLU A 8 21.25 2.82 10.98
C GLU A 8 20.50 1.50 10.74
N ILE A 9 19.27 1.60 10.24
CA ILE A 9 18.38 0.47 10.00
C ILE A 9 17.75 0.63 8.63
N HIS A 10 17.80 -0.43 7.84
CA HIS A 10 17.15 -0.53 6.54
C HIS A 10 16.12 -1.67 6.60
N ASP A 11 14.90 -1.38 6.20
CA ASP A 11 13.85 -2.39 6.08
C ASP A 11 13.84 -2.93 4.65
N ALA A 12 14.17 -4.21 4.51
CA ALA A 12 14.25 -4.87 3.19
C ALA A 12 12.96 -5.64 2.83
N ASP A 13 11.90 -5.53 3.63
CA ASP A 13 10.67 -6.33 3.47
C ASP A 13 9.43 -5.56 3.93
N THR A 14 9.33 -4.32 3.48
CA THR A 14 8.17 -3.47 3.74
C THR A 14 7.09 -3.70 2.70
N HIS A 15 5.89 -4.06 3.14
CA HIS A 15 4.75 -4.28 2.27
C HIS A 15 3.75 -3.13 2.30
N MET A 16 3.26 -2.74 1.12
CA MET A 16 2.05 -1.95 1.00
C MET A 16 0.84 -2.86 0.76
N MET A 17 -0.34 -2.38 1.10
CA MET A 17 -1.61 -3.09 0.91
C MET A 17 -2.47 -2.27 -0.05
N GLU A 18 -2.31 -2.49 -1.33
CA GLU A 18 -3.02 -1.74 -2.35
C GLU A 18 -4.54 -1.94 -2.20
N ARG A 19 -5.27 -0.88 -2.46
CA ARG A 19 -6.73 -0.97 -2.57
C ARG A 19 -7.10 -1.89 -3.74
N PRO A 20 -8.24 -2.58 -3.67
CA PRO A 20 -8.62 -3.53 -4.72
C PRO A 20 -8.74 -2.92 -6.11
N ASP A 21 -8.96 -1.62 -6.22
CA ASP A 21 -9.05 -0.84 -7.45
C ASP A 21 -7.72 -0.19 -7.89
N TRP A 22 -6.63 -0.48 -7.22
CA TRP A 22 -5.32 0.14 -7.43
C TRP A 22 -4.86 0.06 -8.90
N ILE A 23 -4.72 -1.15 -9.45
CA ILE A 23 -4.27 -1.35 -10.83
C ILE A 23 -5.20 -0.63 -11.81
N PHE A 24 -6.50 -0.69 -11.60
CA PHE A 24 -7.49 -0.02 -12.43
C PHE A 24 -7.30 1.51 -12.43
N SER A 25 -6.97 2.09 -11.30
CA SER A 25 -6.76 3.54 -11.14
C SER A 25 -5.56 4.05 -11.95
N TYR A 26 -4.50 3.23 -12.10
CA TYR A 26 -3.30 3.55 -12.85
C TYR A 26 -3.30 3.03 -14.29
N ALA A 27 -4.28 2.23 -14.67
CA ALA A 27 -4.37 1.66 -16.00
C ALA A 27 -4.59 2.72 -17.09
N SER A 28 -3.90 2.56 -18.23
CA SER A 28 -4.19 3.35 -19.42
C SER A 28 -5.63 3.13 -19.89
N GLU A 29 -6.22 4.11 -20.56
CA GLU A 29 -7.58 4.01 -21.10
C GLU A 29 -7.76 2.79 -22.03
N LYS A 30 -6.71 2.45 -22.78
CA LYS A 30 -6.72 1.34 -23.73
C LYS A 30 -7.01 -0.02 -23.09
N ILE A 31 -6.53 -0.25 -21.86
CA ILE A 31 -6.63 -1.57 -21.21
C ILE A 31 -7.55 -1.58 -19.99
N ARG A 32 -7.98 -0.41 -19.51
CA ARG A 32 -8.72 -0.26 -18.25
C ARG A 32 -9.94 -1.18 -18.16
N ASP A 33 -10.77 -1.22 -19.21
CA ASP A 33 -11.97 -2.06 -19.23
C ASP A 33 -11.63 -3.56 -19.20
N ARG A 34 -10.48 -3.94 -19.78
CA ARG A 34 -10.01 -5.33 -19.79
C ARG A 34 -9.41 -5.77 -18.45
N LEU A 35 -9.01 -4.81 -17.61
CA LEU A 35 -8.55 -5.07 -16.25
C LEU A 35 -9.71 -5.21 -15.23
N ALA A 36 -10.90 -4.75 -15.58
CA ALA A 36 -12.07 -4.78 -14.68
C ALA A 36 -12.35 -6.16 -14.04
N PRO A 37 -12.20 -7.31 -14.72
CA PRO A 37 -12.39 -8.62 -14.11
C PRO A 37 -11.41 -8.96 -12.97
N PHE A 38 -10.27 -8.28 -12.89
CA PHE A 38 -9.23 -8.53 -11.90
C PHE A 38 -9.32 -7.56 -10.71
N VAL A 39 -10.20 -6.55 -10.81
CA VAL A 39 -10.41 -5.58 -9.74
C VAL A 39 -11.35 -6.15 -8.69
N GLY A 40 -10.99 -5.93 -7.42
CA GLY A 40 -11.80 -6.39 -6.30
C GLY A 40 -11.18 -7.57 -5.57
N GLY A 41 -11.98 -8.21 -4.74
CA GLY A 41 -11.61 -9.36 -3.94
C GLY A 41 -12.86 -10.12 -3.52
N ASN A 42 -12.70 -11.18 -2.74
CA ASN A 42 -13.84 -11.85 -2.14
C ASN A 42 -14.53 -10.92 -1.12
N SER A 43 -15.76 -11.29 -0.71
CA SER A 43 -16.58 -10.46 0.18
C SER A 43 -15.90 -10.18 1.54
N GLU A 44 -15.14 -11.11 2.08
CA GLU A 44 -14.41 -10.94 3.34
C GLU A 44 -13.27 -9.91 3.17
N THR A 45 -12.50 -10.00 2.10
CA THR A 45 -11.45 -9.03 1.77
C THR A 45 -12.05 -7.63 1.63
N MET A 46 -13.16 -7.49 0.90
CA MET A 46 -13.82 -6.20 0.70
C MET A 46 -14.33 -5.59 2.01
N LEU A 47 -14.86 -6.40 2.93
CA LEU A 47 -15.27 -5.92 4.24
C LEU A 47 -14.08 -5.42 5.07
N ARG A 48 -12.96 -6.12 5.06
CA ARG A 48 -11.73 -5.69 5.73
C ARG A 48 -11.19 -4.37 5.18
N VAL A 49 -11.20 -4.23 3.86
CA VAL A 49 -10.78 -2.98 3.19
C VAL A 49 -11.70 -1.82 3.55
N GLN A 50 -13.02 -2.03 3.53
CA GLN A 50 -13.98 -0.99 3.91
C GLN A 50 -13.81 -0.54 5.36
N ASP A 51 -13.59 -1.47 6.29
CA ASP A 51 -13.34 -1.17 7.69
C ASP A 51 -12.02 -0.36 7.86
N ALA A 52 -10.95 -0.78 7.19
CA ALA A 52 -9.66 -0.08 7.22
C ALA A 52 -9.77 1.35 6.65
N LEU A 53 -10.51 1.53 5.54
CA LEU A 53 -10.77 2.84 4.95
C LEU A 53 -11.59 3.74 5.89
N SER A 54 -12.61 3.18 6.56
CA SER A 54 -13.39 3.93 7.56
C SER A 54 -12.51 4.43 8.71
N GLN A 55 -11.67 3.56 9.26
CA GLN A 55 -10.72 3.93 10.31
C GLN A 55 -9.71 5.00 9.85
N PHE A 56 -9.24 4.90 8.61
CA PHE A 56 -8.35 5.89 8.01
C PHE A 56 -9.02 7.28 7.91
N GLU A 57 -10.26 7.36 7.41
CA GLU A 57 -10.97 8.65 7.33
C GLU A 57 -11.27 9.23 8.72
N GLU A 58 -11.52 8.38 9.70
CA GLU A 58 -11.68 8.82 11.09
C GLU A 58 -10.38 9.42 11.66
N ARG A 59 -9.22 8.81 11.37
CA ARG A 59 -7.91 9.33 11.81
C ARG A 59 -7.59 10.71 11.22
N LYS A 60 -8.04 10.99 10.00
CA LYS A 60 -7.85 12.30 9.36
C LYS A 60 -8.55 13.45 10.09
N THR A 61 -9.67 13.16 10.74
CA THR A 61 -10.54 14.17 11.35
C THR A 61 -10.49 14.18 12.88
N ASP A 62 -10.07 13.09 13.50
CA ASP A 62 -10.02 12.92 14.96
C ASP A 62 -8.58 12.69 15.43
N HIS A 63 -8.00 13.73 16.04
CA HIS A 63 -6.63 13.69 16.56
C HIS A 63 -6.43 12.59 17.62
N SER A 64 -7.45 12.25 18.42
CA SER A 64 -7.34 11.20 19.42
C SER A 64 -7.22 9.81 18.78
N LYS A 65 -7.92 9.58 17.65
CA LYS A 65 -7.82 8.36 16.87
C LYS A 65 -6.50 8.26 16.12
N ALA A 66 -6.00 9.38 15.58
CA ALA A 66 -4.68 9.44 14.98
C ALA A 66 -3.59 9.06 15.99
N LYS A 67 -3.62 9.66 17.18
CA LYS A 67 -2.67 9.33 18.24
C LYS A 67 -2.77 7.87 18.70
N LEU A 68 -3.98 7.32 18.82
CA LEU A 68 -4.17 5.92 19.17
C LEU A 68 -3.54 5.00 18.10
N ALA A 69 -3.73 5.31 16.82
CA ALA A 69 -3.14 4.54 15.71
C ALA A 69 -1.60 4.57 15.76
N ASP A 70 -0.99 5.72 16.06
CA ASP A 70 0.46 5.82 16.27
C ASP A 70 0.93 4.94 17.43
N ASP A 71 0.24 5.00 18.56
CA ASP A 71 0.58 4.21 19.76
C ASP A 71 0.43 2.69 19.48
N GLU A 72 -0.57 2.28 18.73
CA GLU A 72 -0.81 0.89 18.34
C GLU A 72 0.18 0.41 17.28
N PHE A 73 0.55 1.26 16.34
CA PHE A 73 1.58 0.98 15.34
C PHE A 73 2.93 0.71 16.02
N MET A 74 3.33 1.55 16.97
CA MET A 74 4.57 1.36 17.73
C MET A 74 4.58 0.08 18.59
N GLN A 75 3.41 -0.50 18.86
CA GLN A 75 3.23 -1.79 19.53
C GLN A 75 3.06 -2.96 18.56
N MET A 76 3.13 -2.71 17.24
CA MET A 76 2.93 -3.71 16.17
C MET A 76 1.60 -4.48 16.28
N LYS A 77 0.53 -3.80 16.71
CA LYS A 77 -0.78 -4.44 16.95
C LYS A 77 -1.54 -4.77 15.67
N HIS A 78 -1.40 -3.93 14.64
CA HIS A 78 -2.14 -4.07 13.39
C HIS A 78 -1.23 -4.39 12.22
N LYS A 79 -1.75 -5.21 11.28
CA LYS A 79 -1.07 -5.63 10.07
C LYS A 79 -2.05 -5.60 8.88
N GLY A 80 -1.51 -5.73 7.67
CA GLY A 80 -2.31 -5.69 6.45
C GLY A 80 -2.97 -4.32 6.28
N TRP A 81 -4.19 -4.25 5.77
CA TRP A 81 -4.90 -2.98 5.52
C TRP A 81 -5.13 -2.12 6.77
N HIS A 82 -5.15 -2.70 7.97
CA HIS A 82 -5.29 -1.95 9.22
C HIS A 82 -3.98 -1.38 9.76
N GLY A 83 -2.85 -1.71 9.13
CA GLY A 83 -1.56 -1.11 9.48
C GLY A 83 -1.52 0.38 9.15
N LEU A 84 -0.87 1.18 9.99
CA LEU A 84 -0.65 2.60 9.72
C LEU A 84 0.15 2.77 8.43
N GLY A 85 -0.36 3.56 7.48
CA GLY A 85 0.26 3.77 6.18
C GLY A 85 0.21 2.54 5.24
N ALA A 86 -0.74 1.63 5.45
CA ALA A 86 -0.85 0.41 4.65
C ALA A 86 -1.09 0.71 3.16
N PHE A 87 -1.98 1.66 2.84
CA PHE A 87 -2.43 1.99 1.48
C PHE A 87 -2.40 3.48 1.14
N ASP A 88 -2.02 4.32 2.07
CA ASP A 88 -1.89 5.77 1.87
C ASP A 88 -0.43 6.19 2.03
N ALA A 89 0.09 6.89 1.02
CA ALA A 89 1.50 7.24 0.93
C ALA A 89 1.94 8.25 1.99
N GLU A 90 1.08 9.25 2.28
CA GLU A 90 1.38 10.28 3.29
C GLU A 90 1.34 9.69 4.71
N GLU A 91 0.36 8.83 4.98
CA GLU A 91 0.30 8.10 6.26
C GLU A 91 1.50 7.14 6.39
N ARG A 92 1.98 6.56 5.27
CA ARG A 92 3.20 5.73 5.26
C ARG A 92 4.45 6.55 5.59
N ALA A 93 4.61 7.73 5.01
CA ALA A 93 5.71 8.62 5.33
C ALA A 93 5.70 9.02 6.83
N HIS A 94 4.51 9.26 7.40
CA HIS A 94 4.37 9.46 8.84
C HIS A 94 4.78 8.22 9.65
N ALA A 95 4.31 7.02 9.28
CA ALA A 95 4.68 5.77 9.93
C ALA A 95 6.20 5.51 9.88
N ASN A 96 6.85 5.80 8.74
CA ASN A 96 8.30 5.72 8.58
C ASN A 96 9.04 6.64 9.56
N THR A 97 8.50 7.85 9.77
CA THR A 97 9.06 8.80 10.76
C THR A 97 9.00 8.25 12.18
N LEU A 98 7.93 7.52 12.53
CA LEU A 98 7.80 6.87 13.85
C LEU A 98 8.83 5.74 14.04
N LEU A 99 9.07 4.95 13.00
CA LEU A 99 10.09 3.89 13.02
C LEU A 99 11.50 4.48 13.02
N GLY A 100 11.74 5.50 12.18
CA GLY A 100 13.04 6.16 12.04
C GLY A 100 14.10 5.27 11.42
N PHE A 101 13.70 4.41 10.47
CA PHE A 101 14.62 3.66 9.64
C PHE A 101 15.13 4.55 8.50
N ASP A 102 16.33 4.26 8.00
CA ASP A 102 17.00 5.08 6.99
C ASP A 102 16.49 4.81 5.58
N SER A 103 16.01 3.61 5.30
CA SER A 103 15.34 3.27 4.04
C SER A 103 14.41 2.06 4.14
N TYR A 104 13.50 1.96 3.17
CA TYR A 104 12.47 0.92 3.08
C TYR A 104 12.41 0.40 1.65
N ILE A 105 12.58 -0.90 1.45
CA ILE A 105 12.26 -1.54 0.17
C ILE A 105 10.77 -1.91 0.20
N VAL A 106 9.97 -1.28 -0.65
CA VAL A 106 8.50 -1.42 -0.64
C VAL A 106 8.05 -2.41 -1.70
N PHE A 107 7.32 -3.43 -1.27
CA PHE A 107 6.74 -4.46 -2.11
C PHE A 107 5.23 -4.28 -2.24
N PRO A 108 4.67 -4.43 -3.46
CA PRO A 108 3.24 -4.61 -3.63
C PRO A 108 2.80 -5.94 -3.01
N THR A 109 1.53 -6.05 -2.61
CA THR A 109 0.98 -7.28 -2.01
C THR A 109 -0.28 -7.75 -2.76
N PRO A 110 -1.48 -7.18 -2.56
CA PRO A 110 -2.65 -7.67 -3.29
C PRO A 110 -2.58 -7.48 -4.80
N ALA A 111 -1.99 -6.38 -5.27
CA ALA A 111 -1.86 -6.10 -6.70
C ALA A 111 -0.95 -7.11 -7.41
N PHE A 112 0.02 -7.68 -6.72
CA PHE A 112 0.88 -8.71 -7.29
C PHE A 112 0.10 -9.99 -7.65
N ASP A 113 -0.84 -10.42 -6.80
CA ASP A 113 -1.71 -11.55 -7.10
C ASP A 113 -2.61 -11.28 -8.32
N GLN A 114 -3.07 -10.04 -8.49
CA GLN A 114 -3.84 -9.62 -9.66
C GLN A 114 -2.99 -9.72 -10.94
N ILE A 115 -1.73 -9.28 -10.91
CA ILE A 115 -0.79 -9.40 -12.04
C ILE A 115 -0.56 -10.86 -12.43
N ILE A 116 -0.35 -11.74 -11.46
CA ILE A 116 -0.18 -13.17 -11.73
C ILE A 116 -1.42 -13.74 -12.46
N ALA A 117 -2.62 -13.37 -12.01
CA ALA A 117 -3.85 -13.82 -12.66
C ALA A 117 -4.01 -13.29 -14.10
N MET A 118 -3.53 -12.07 -14.40
CA MET A 118 -3.57 -11.49 -15.74
C MET A 118 -2.70 -12.24 -16.74
N ARG A 119 -1.58 -12.79 -16.29
CA ARG A 119 -0.62 -13.53 -17.13
C ARG A 119 -1.26 -14.70 -17.90
N GLU A 120 -2.27 -15.32 -17.31
CA GLU A 120 -2.98 -16.47 -17.90
C GLU A 120 -4.04 -16.05 -18.94
N VAL A 121 -4.27 -14.73 -19.13
CA VAL A 121 -5.33 -14.22 -20.02
C VAL A 121 -4.78 -13.81 -21.38
N ASP A 122 -3.94 -12.79 -21.41
CA ASP A 122 -3.17 -12.39 -22.59
C ASP A 122 -2.03 -11.41 -22.24
N ASP A 123 -1.03 -11.34 -23.13
CA ASP A 123 0.18 -10.56 -22.91
C ASP A 123 -0.09 -9.05 -22.81
N GLU A 124 -1.07 -8.51 -23.55
CA GLU A 124 -1.37 -7.07 -23.51
C GLU A 124 -2.01 -6.67 -22.17
N VAL A 125 -2.91 -7.49 -21.63
CA VAL A 125 -3.50 -7.30 -20.30
C VAL A 125 -2.43 -7.40 -19.23
N TYR A 126 -1.59 -8.42 -19.31
CA TYR A 126 -0.50 -8.62 -18.37
C TYR A 126 0.48 -7.43 -18.35
N LEU A 127 1.00 -7.04 -19.51
CA LEU A 127 1.96 -5.93 -19.61
C LEU A 127 1.34 -4.61 -19.16
N GLY A 128 0.10 -4.33 -19.55
CA GLY A 128 -0.59 -3.13 -19.11
C GLY A 128 -0.91 -3.12 -17.61
N GLY A 129 -1.15 -4.28 -17.01
CA GLY A 129 -1.27 -4.42 -15.55
C GLY A 129 0.05 -4.15 -14.84
N VAL A 130 1.17 -4.66 -15.36
CA VAL A 130 2.52 -4.41 -14.84
C VAL A 130 2.87 -2.91 -14.93
N GLU A 131 2.59 -2.26 -16.07
CA GLU A 131 2.81 -0.81 -16.21
C GLU A 131 2.00 -0.02 -15.18
N ALA A 132 0.72 -0.36 -14.97
CA ALA A 132 -0.14 0.28 -13.99
C ALA A 132 0.38 0.07 -12.55
N LEU A 133 0.83 -1.15 -12.22
CA LEU A 133 1.42 -1.46 -10.92
C LEU A 133 2.67 -0.62 -10.67
N ASN A 134 3.59 -0.57 -11.63
CA ASN A 134 4.83 0.17 -11.51
C ASN A 134 4.58 1.68 -11.36
N GLN A 135 3.62 2.25 -12.10
CA GLN A 135 3.25 3.65 -11.95
C GLN A 135 2.68 3.94 -10.57
N GLY A 136 1.78 3.11 -10.07
CA GLY A 136 1.20 3.29 -8.76
C GLY A 136 2.23 3.15 -7.63
N LEU A 137 3.14 2.19 -7.74
CA LEU A 137 4.23 2.00 -6.78
C LEU A 137 5.22 3.18 -6.80
N HIS A 138 5.52 3.72 -7.99
CA HIS A 138 6.33 4.93 -8.13
C HIS A 138 5.66 6.11 -7.41
N ASP A 139 4.39 6.35 -7.67
CA ASP A 139 3.64 7.47 -7.05
C ASP A 139 3.58 7.31 -5.53
N PHE A 140 3.32 6.09 -5.04
CA PHE A 140 3.31 5.79 -3.62
C PHE A 140 4.66 6.08 -2.94
N CYS A 141 5.77 5.66 -3.55
CA CYS A 141 7.10 5.84 -2.99
C CYS A 141 7.64 7.27 -3.17
N SER A 142 7.12 8.05 -4.10
CA SER A 142 7.64 9.39 -4.42
C SER A 142 7.44 10.43 -3.32
N VAL A 143 6.56 10.19 -2.35
CA VAL A 143 6.27 11.11 -1.24
C VAL A 143 7.36 11.14 -0.16
N ASP A 144 8.17 10.08 -0.08
CA ASP A 144 9.26 9.96 0.89
C ASP A 144 10.49 9.32 0.23
N SER A 145 11.59 10.05 0.18
CA SER A 145 12.84 9.60 -0.47
C SER A 145 13.49 8.38 0.20
N SER A 146 13.07 8.00 1.39
CA SER A 146 13.52 6.78 2.06
C SER A 146 12.81 5.52 1.52
N MET A 147 11.71 5.67 0.78
CA MET A 147 10.96 4.57 0.17
C MET A 147 11.48 4.23 -1.22
N LEU A 148 11.83 2.96 -1.42
CA LEU A 148 12.36 2.41 -2.67
C LEU A 148 11.40 1.35 -3.19
N GLY A 149 10.63 1.64 -4.24
CA GLY A 149 9.70 0.69 -4.85
C GLY A 149 10.42 -0.41 -5.64
N THR A 150 9.94 -1.64 -5.54
CA THR A 150 10.42 -2.77 -6.35
C THR A 150 9.56 -2.88 -7.61
N ALA A 151 10.15 -2.73 -8.80
CA ALA A 151 9.48 -2.89 -10.09
C ALA A 151 9.73 -4.27 -10.69
#